data_3651302f9c985b96597c824b2a5ac7cc
#
_entry.id   3651302f9c985b96597c824b2a5ac7cc
#
_cell.length_a   1.000
_cell.length_b   1.000
_cell.length_c   1.000
_cell.angle_alpha   90.00
_cell.angle_beta   90.00
_cell.angle_gamma   90.00
#
_symmetry.space_group_name_H-M   'P 1'
#
loop_
_entity.id
_entity.type
_entity.pdbx_description
1 polymer ?
#
loop_
_entity_poly.entity_id
_entity_poly.type
_entity_poly.pdbx_seq_one_letter_code
_entity_poly.pdbx_strand_id
1 'polypeptide(L)'
;DNTHRVLLTLSPEPGKEEKEQAAAAAKLAAVKQHMRPAAVEQAVAECRELHKRQETLDSPAALASIPLLEREDIRRETERLNTEKEQVDGGILLYQALPANKVTYLNWYFDLSGLDPALLPYCNLLSDVLGKLNTEEYTYAELAKYTDMYTGGVSLQLEALSKEGNPDQYTIQFVLRAKALTEKLPELFKILRALTLHTRFDDKERLQELLEQVKTGTIPSLPKGRRWLRSGWLRIFRPKAGSRSRTITAIISF
;
A
#
# COMPACT_ATOMS: atom_id res chain seq x y z
N ASP A 1 -30.94 4.54 5.02
CA ASP A 1 -30.56 5.88 5.51
C ASP A 1 -30.55 5.86 7.03
N ASN A 2 -29.37 6.20 7.60
CA ASN A 2 -29.22 6.29 9.05
C ASN A 2 -29.32 7.76 9.46
N THR A 3 -30.24 8.07 10.40
CA THR A 3 -30.42 9.43 10.95
C THR A 3 -29.36 9.79 11.98
N HIS A 4 -28.71 8.79 12.60
CA HIS A 4 -27.57 8.98 13.51
C HIS A 4 -26.29 9.16 12.71
N ARG A 5 -25.99 10.38 12.29
CA ARG A 5 -24.77 10.75 11.57
C ARG A 5 -24.23 12.06 12.08
N VAL A 6 -22.91 12.18 12.08
CA VAL A 6 -22.17 13.39 12.39
C VAL A 6 -21.47 13.83 11.11
N LEU A 7 -21.68 15.11 10.75
CA LEU A 7 -20.91 15.75 9.69
C LEU A 7 -19.79 16.57 10.34
N LEU A 8 -18.54 16.20 10.08
CA LEU A 8 -17.38 16.96 10.50
C LEU A 8 -16.80 17.67 9.27
N THR A 9 -16.77 19.00 9.33
CA THR A 9 -16.14 19.82 8.29
C THR A 9 -14.79 20.31 8.80
N LEU A 10 -13.73 19.98 8.09
CA LEU A 10 -12.38 20.46 8.36
C LEU A 10 -12.04 21.54 7.32
N SER A 11 -11.76 22.75 7.80
CA SER A 11 -11.32 23.85 6.96
C SER A 11 -9.87 24.19 7.26
N PRO A 12 -9.01 24.45 6.25
CA PRO A 12 -7.65 24.87 6.48
C PRO A 12 -7.64 26.28 7.12
N GLU A 13 -6.85 26.45 8.16
CA GLU A 13 -6.63 27.74 8.82
C GLU A 13 -5.14 28.08 8.74
N PRO A 14 -4.72 28.97 7.81
CA PRO A 14 -3.33 29.43 7.75
C PRO A 14 -2.92 30.09 9.06
N GLY A 15 -1.71 29.79 9.55
CA GLY A 15 -1.19 30.36 10.79
C GLY A 15 -1.76 29.77 12.09
N LYS A 16 -2.51 28.64 11.99
CA LYS A 16 -3.09 27.97 13.18
C LYS A 16 -1.98 27.42 14.09
N GLU A 17 -0.96 26.83 13.51
CA GLU A 17 0.15 26.25 14.25
C GLU A 17 0.88 27.32 15.08
N GLU A 18 1.17 28.47 14.49
CA GLU A 18 1.84 29.59 15.18
C GLU A 18 0.96 30.16 16.32
N LYS A 19 -0.36 30.23 16.12
CA LYS A 19 -1.29 30.65 17.16
C LYS A 19 -1.34 29.65 18.32
N GLU A 20 -1.37 28.36 18.03
CA GLU A 20 -1.38 27.31 19.05
C GLU A 20 -0.05 27.26 19.82
N GLN A 21 1.08 27.41 19.13
CA GLN A 21 2.40 27.52 19.78
C GLN A 21 2.50 28.76 20.69
N ALA A 22 2.03 29.91 20.22
CA ALA A 22 2.02 31.13 21.03
C ALA A 22 1.09 30.98 22.26
N ALA A 23 -0.07 30.36 22.10
CA ALA A 23 -0.99 30.11 23.21
C ALA A 23 -0.41 29.13 24.22
N ALA A 24 0.27 28.07 23.76
CA ALA A 24 0.97 27.12 24.62
C ALA A 24 2.13 27.78 25.39
N ALA A 25 2.94 28.61 24.70
CA ALA A 25 4.02 29.35 25.33
C ALA A 25 3.50 30.32 26.41
N ALA A 26 2.41 31.02 26.15
CA ALA A 26 1.79 31.90 27.12
C ALA A 26 1.27 31.15 28.36
N LYS A 27 0.64 29.98 28.18
CA LYS A 27 0.21 29.11 29.29
C LYS A 27 1.39 28.63 30.12
N LEU A 28 2.47 28.19 29.49
CA LEU A 28 3.67 27.74 30.18
C LEU A 28 4.36 28.87 30.95
N ALA A 29 4.39 30.06 30.35
CA ALA A 29 4.92 31.25 31.02
C ALA A 29 4.10 31.61 32.28
N ALA A 30 2.80 31.57 32.21
CA ALA A 30 1.92 31.82 33.34
C ALA A 30 2.10 30.76 34.45
N VAL A 31 2.19 29.49 34.10
CA VAL A 31 2.48 28.43 35.08
C VAL A 31 3.82 28.66 35.76
N LYS A 32 4.86 28.97 34.97
CA LYS A 32 6.20 29.24 35.50
C LYS A 32 6.23 30.40 36.47
N GLN A 33 5.48 31.47 36.23
CA GLN A 33 5.39 32.63 37.12
C GLN A 33 4.81 32.27 38.50
N HIS A 34 3.94 31.27 38.59
CA HIS A 34 3.34 30.81 39.83
C HIS A 34 4.11 29.66 40.50
N MET A 35 5.13 29.12 39.87
CA MET A 35 5.97 28.07 40.43
C MET A 35 6.96 28.65 41.42
N ARG A 36 7.17 27.96 42.55
CA ARG A 36 8.26 28.24 43.47
C ARG A 36 9.62 27.94 42.80
N PRO A 37 10.69 28.71 43.06
CA PRO A 37 11.99 28.44 42.45
C PRO A 37 12.47 26.99 42.58
N ALA A 38 12.32 26.40 43.74
CA ALA A 38 12.65 24.98 43.99
C ALA A 38 11.86 24.01 43.09
N ALA A 39 10.59 24.31 42.77
CA ALA A 39 9.78 23.47 41.88
C ALA A 39 10.25 23.58 40.42
N VAL A 40 10.74 24.74 40.00
CA VAL A 40 11.34 24.91 38.67
C VAL A 40 12.65 24.13 38.57
N GLU A 41 13.52 24.22 39.62
CA GLU A 41 14.75 23.45 39.67
C GLU A 41 14.53 21.97 39.65
N GLN A 42 13.50 21.47 40.37
CA GLN A 42 13.09 20.07 40.36
C GLN A 42 12.64 19.64 38.96
N ALA A 43 11.77 20.39 38.29
CA ALA A 43 11.29 20.08 36.96
C ALA A 43 12.47 20.02 35.93
N VAL A 44 13.44 20.94 36.08
CA VAL A 44 14.65 20.91 35.23
C VAL A 44 15.49 19.68 35.51
N ALA A 45 15.64 19.27 36.77
CA ALA A 45 16.40 18.09 37.14
C ALA A 45 15.72 16.80 36.61
N GLU A 46 14.43 16.70 36.79
CA GLU A 46 13.61 15.56 36.23
C GLU A 46 13.72 15.48 34.71
N CYS A 47 13.64 16.60 34.03
CA CYS A 47 13.77 16.65 32.56
C CYS A 47 15.16 16.20 32.10
N ARG A 48 16.21 16.66 32.80
CA ARG A 48 17.61 16.24 32.53
C ARG A 48 17.82 14.74 32.77
N GLU A 49 17.25 14.23 33.84
CA GLU A 49 17.34 12.80 34.13
C GLU A 49 16.59 11.96 33.10
N LEU A 50 15.43 12.44 32.65
CA LEU A 50 14.70 11.81 31.56
C LEU A 50 15.50 11.75 30.25
N HIS A 51 16.08 12.88 29.86
CA HIS A 51 16.96 12.92 28.68
C HIS A 51 18.15 11.98 28.82
N LYS A 52 18.79 11.97 29.97
CA LYS A 52 19.91 11.05 30.26
C LYS A 52 19.48 9.59 30.10
N ARG A 53 18.31 9.21 30.61
CA ARG A 53 17.78 7.85 30.43
C ARG A 53 17.50 7.51 28.98
N GLN A 54 16.92 8.45 28.21
CA GLN A 54 16.64 8.25 26.79
C GLN A 54 17.90 8.10 25.93
N GLU A 55 19.00 8.79 26.32
CA GLU A 55 20.27 8.75 25.60
C GLU A 55 21.18 7.61 26.08
N THR A 56 20.93 7.06 27.29
CA THR A 56 21.76 5.98 27.84
C THR A 56 21.41 4.68 27.16
N LEU A 57 22.40 4.02 26.58
CA LEU A 57 22.27 2.69 26.02
C LEU A 57 21.94 1.68 27.11
N ASP A 58 21.09 0.72 26.77
CA ASP A 58 20.76 -0.39 27.66
C ASP A 58 22.03 -1.17 28.04
N SER A 59 22.02 -1.68 29.25
CA SER A 59 23.15 -2.49 29.74
C SER A 59 23.24 -3.81 28.93
N PRO A 60 24.45 -4.37 28.77
CA PRO A 60 24.61 -5.68 28.13
C PRO A 60 23.74 -6.78 28.73
N ALA A 61 23.51 -6.72 30.06
CA ALA A 61 22.62 -7.67 30.75
C ALA A 61 21.15 -7.47 30.37
N ALA A 62 20.71 -6.22 30.20
CA ALA A 62 19.35 -5.94 29.74
C ALA A 62 19.15 -6.39 28.28
N LEU A 63 20.13 -6.13 27.42
CA LEU A 63 20.10 -6.60 26.02
C LEU A 63 20.10 -8.12 25.91
N ALA A 64 20.89 -8.80 26.78
CA ALA A 64 20.94 -10.25 26.82
C ALA A 64 19.62 -10.90 27.33
N SER A 65 18.75 -10.15 28.00
CA SER A 65 17.43 -10.64 28.43
C SER A 65 16.39 -10.68 27.30
N ILE A 66 16.66 -10.04 26.17
CA ILE A 66 15.78 -10.06 25.00
C ILE A 66 15.92 -11.43 24.33
N PRO A 67 14.82 -12.21 24.19
CA PRO A 67 14.89 -13.49 23.49
C PRO A 67 15.26 -13.26 22.03
N LEU A 68 16.37 -13.82 21.60
CA LEU A 68 16.82 -13.81 20.22
C LEU A 68 16.45 -15.13 19.55
N LEU A 69 16.12 -15.06 18.26
CA LEU A 69 15.95 -16.26 17.46
C LEU A 69 17.31 -16.95 17.29
N GLU A 70 17.35 -18.22 17.64
CA GLU A 70 18.49 -19.08 17.38
C GLU A 70 18.35 -19.74 16.00
N ARG A 71 19.45 -20.29 15.51
CA ARG A 71 19.47 -20.94 14.19
C ARG A 71 18.49 -22.14 14.13
N GLU A 72 18.29 -22.79 15.27
CA GLU A 72 17.43 -23.94 15.47
C GLU A 72 15.95 -23.59 15.38
N ASP A 73 15.59 -22.34 15.68
CA ASP A 73 14.20 -21.82 15.58
C ASP A 73 13.77 -21.61 14.12
N ILE A 74 14.76 -21.54 13.21
CA ILE A 74 14.49 -21.33 11.79
C ILE A 74 14.09 -22.68 11.18
N ARG A 75 12.83 -22.76 10.73
CA ARG A 75 12.35 -23.95 10.01
C ARG A 75 13.17 -24.14 8.74
N ARG A 76 13.70 -25.35 8.52
CA ARG A 76 14.48 -25.70 7.33
C ARG A 76 13.61 -25.88 6.09
N GLU A 77 12.35 -26.22 6.30
CA GLU A 77 11.38 -26.44 5.23
C GLU A 77 10.39 -25.30 5.16
N THR A 78 10.15 -24.82 3.96
CA THR A 78 9.11 -23.83 3.70
C THR A 78 7.75 -24.52 3.80
N GLU A 79 6.81 -23.88 4.48
CA GLU A 79 5.42 -24.33 4.49
C GLU A 79 4.87 -24.31 3.06
N ARG A 80 4.45 -25.46 2.58
CA ARG A 80 3.84 -25.60 1.25
C ARG A 80 2.35 -25.50 1.38
N LEU A 81 1.77 -24.50 0.72
CA LEU A 81 0.33 -24.37 0.60
C LEU A 81 -0.19 -25.45 -0.34
N ASN A 82 -1.28 -26.11 0.07
CA ASN A 82 -1.99 -27.00 -0.84
C ASN A 82 -2.71 -26.14 -1.89
N THR A 83 -2.23 -26.20 -3.13
CA THR A 83 -2.74 -25.39 -4.23
C THR A 83 -3.33 -26.31 -5.29
N GLU A 84 -4.63 -26.20 -5.50
CA GLU A 84 -5.32 -26.85 -6.60
C GLU A 84 -5.20 -25.98 -7.85
N LYS A 85 -4.94 -26.63 -8.99
CA LYS A 85 -4.76 -25.94 -10.28
C LYS A 85 -5.81 -26.40 -11.26
N GLU A 86 -6.55 -25.45 -11.78
CA GLU A 86 -7.57 -25.68 -12.80
C GLU A 86 -7.28 -24.85 -14.06
N GLN A 87 -7.42 -25.46 -15.23
CA GLN A 87 -7.34 -24.75 -16.49
C GLN A 87 -8.70 -24.17 -16.82
N VAL A 88 -8.80 -22.86 -16.90
CA VAL A 88 -10.01 -22.14 -17.29
C VAL A 88 -9.81 -21.48 -18.66
N ASP A 89 -10.91 -21.07 -19.30
CA ASP A 89 -10.82 -20.37 -20.58
C ASP A 89 -10.02 -19.08 -20.44
N GLY A 90 -8.94 -18.99 -21.20
CA GLY A 90 -8.02 -17.85 -21.20
C GLY A 90 -7.04 -17.78 -20.03
N GLY A 91 -7.00 -18.77 -19.10
CA GLY A 91 -6.12 -18.67 -17.96
C GLY A 91 -5.96 -19.90 -17.09
N ILE A 92 -5.33 -19.70 -15.94
CA ILE A 92 -5.12 -20.71 -14.92
C ILE A 92 -5.73 -20.20 -13.62
N LEU A 93 -6.58 -20.99 -13.00
CA LEU A 93 -7.07 -20.78 -11.66
C LEU A 93 -6.21 -21.56 -10.67
N LEU A 94 -5.64 -20.89 -9.69
CA LEU A 94 -4.98 -21.49 -8.55
C LEU A 94 -5.86 -21.28 -7.32
N TYR A 95 -6.32 -22.36 -6.74
CA TYR A 95 -7.18 -22.34 -5.57
C TYR A 95 -6.43 -22.80 -4.33
N GLN A 96 -6.58 -22.07 -3.24
CA GLN A 96 -5.98 -22.39 -1.96
C GLN A 96 -7.05 -22.31 -0.84
N ALA A 97 -7.37 -23.44 -0.25
CA ALA A 97 -8.26 -23.52 0.91
C ALA A 97 -7.48 -23.12 2.16
N LEU A 98 -7.67 -21.91 2.64
CA LEU A 98 -7.05 -21.37 3.85
C LEU A 98 -8.12 -21.01 4.88
N PRO A 99 -7.83 -21.10 6.20
CA PRO A 99 -8.77 -20.71 7.24
C PRO A 99 -8.89 -19.17 7.30
N ALA A 100 -9.64 -18.59 6.39
CA ALA A 100 -9.73 -17.14 6.20
C ALA A 100 -11.02 -16.50 6.77
N ASN A 101 -11.75 -17.21 7.66
CA ASN A 101 -12.92 -16.69 8.39
C ASN A 101 -13.96 -16.00 7.51
N LYS A 102 -14.38 -16.65 6.42
CA LYS A 102 -15.35 -16.15 5.42
C LYS A 102 -14.84 -14.94 4.60
N VAL A 103 -13.55 -14.67 4.59
CA VAL A 103 -12.95 -13.67 3.70
C VAL A 103 -12.29 -14.37 2.53
N THR A 104 -12.69 -14.01 1.32
CA THR A 104 -12.05 -14.48 0.10
C THR A 104 -11.02 -13.46 -0.36
N TYR A 105 -9.83 -13.94 -0.65
CA TYR A 105 -8.75 -13.18 -1.27
C TYR A 105 -8.65 -13.55 -2.75
N LEU A 106 -8.64 -12.56 -3.62
CA LEU A 106 -8.51 -12.72 -5.06
C LEU A 106 -7.28 -11.98 -5.54
N ASN A 107 -6.40 -12.69 -6.25
CA ASN A 107 -5.26 -12.11 -6.93
C ASN A 107 -5.33 -12.46 -8.41
N TRP A 108 -5.42 -11.45 -9.29
CA TRP A 108 -5.35 -11.62 -10.73
C TRP A 108 -3.98 -11.17 -11.24
N TYR A 109 -3.33 -12.04 -11.97
CA TYR A 109 -2.03 -11.81 -12.55
C TYR A 109 -2.15 -11.77 -14.08
N PHE A 110 -1.85 -10.62 -14.65
CA PHE A 110 -1.82 -10.43 -16.11
C PHE A 110 -0.36 -10.40 -16.55
N ASP A 111 0.04 -11.40 -17.34
CA ASP A 111 1.41 -11.50 -17.84
C ASP A 111 1.68 -10.41 -18.89
N LEU A 112 2.66 -9.58 -18.63
CA LEU A 112 3.12 -8.51 -19.50
C LEU A 112 4.41 -8.86 -20.25
N SER A 113 4.87 -10.11 -20.22
CA SER A 113 6.13 -10.51 -20.86
C SER A 113 6.15 -10.27 -22.38
N GLY A 114 4.98 -10.20 -23.01
CA GLY A 114 4.84 -9.89 -24.43
C GLY A 114 4.60 -8.41 -24.75
N LEU A 115 4.62 -7.53 -23.75
CA LEU A 115 4.42 -6.10 -23.95
C LEU A 115 5.73 -5.40 -24.31
N ASP A 116 5.67 -4.38 -25.17
CA ASP A 116 6.82 -3.52 -25.42
C ASP A 116 7.27 -2.86 -24.10
N PRO A 117 8.54 -3.00 -23.70
CA PRO A 117 9.08 -2.38 -22.49
C PRO A 117 8.85 -0.87 -22.39
N ALA A 118 8.72 -0.17 -23.51
CA ALA A 118 8.42 1.26 -23.56
C ALA A 118 7.02 1.58 -22.99
N LEU A 119 6.11 0.60 -22.94
CA LEU A 119 4.76 0.76 -22.42
C LEU A 119 4.65 0.46 -20.91
N LEU A 120 5.66 -0.13 -20.30
CA LEU A 120 5.62 -0.48 -18.86
C LEU A 120 5.42 0.72 -17.93
N PRO A 121 6.00 1.91 -18.18
CA PRO A 121 5.70 3.10 -17.38
C PRO A 121 4.22 3.49 -17.43
N TYR A 122 3.56 3.28 -18.57
CA TYR A 122 2.11 3.52 -18.71
C TYR A 122 1.29 2.48 -17.95
N CYS A 123 1.74 1.22 -17.88
CA CYS A 123 1.09 0.21 -17.03
C CYS A 123 1.18 0.58 -15.54
N ASN A 124 2.32 1.13 -15.10
CA ASN A 124 2.44 1.61 -13.74
C ASN A 124 1.48 2.79 -13.48
N LEU A 125 1.44 3.75 -14.40
CA LEU A 125 0.50 4.87 -14.32
C LEU A 125 -0.96 4.40 -14.33
N LEU A 126 -1.28 3.38 -15.15
CA LEU A 126 -2.59 2.76 -15.18
C LEU A 126 -2.98 2.20 -13.81
N SER A 127 -2.04 1.58 -13.08
CA SER A 127 -2.32 1.09 -11.72
C SER A 127 -2.66 2.20 -10.72
N ASP A 128 -2.16 3.41 -10.95
CA ASP A 128 -2.43 4.57 -10.10
C ASP A 128 -3.78 5.24 -10.38
N VAL A 129 -4.29 5.14 -11.61
CA VAL A 129 -5.51 5.86 -12.05
C VAL A 129 -6.75 4.97 -12.11
N LEU A 130 -6.61 3.66 -12.31
CA LEU A 130 -7.74 2.73 -12.27
C LEU A 130 -8.44 2.76 -10.91
N GLY A 131 -9.77 2.77 -10.93
CA GLY A 131 -10.60 2.91 -9.72
C GLY A 131 -10.80 4.36 -9.26
N LYS A 132 -10.13 5.34 -9.88
CA LYS A 132 -10.26 6.77 -9.56
C LYS A 132 -10.87 7.58 -10.72
N LEU A 133 -11.24 6.90 -11.80
CA LEU A 133 -11.92 7.44 -12.97
C LEU A 133 -13.37 6.95 -13.02
N ASN A 134 -14.20 7.66 -13.78
CA ASN A 134 -15.56 7.21 -14.06
C ASN A 134 -15.52 5.92 -14.89
N THR A 135 -16.55 5.10 -14.72
CA THR A 135 -16.81 3.93 -15.55
C THR A 135 -18.09 4.17 -16.38
N GLU A 136 -18.45 3.23 -17.23
CA GLU A 136 -19.73 3.30 -17.95
C GLU A 136 -20.96 3.23 -17.00
N GLU A 137 -20.80 2.54 -15.86
CA GLU A 137 -21.88 2.26 -14.92
C GLU A 137 -21.86 3.16 -13.67
N TYR A 138 -20.70 3.65 -13.27
CA TYR A 138 -20.49 4.39 -12.01
C TYR A 138 -19.63 5.63 -12.22
N THR A 139 -19.98 6.70 -11.53
CA THR A 139 -19.01 7.78 -11.29
C THR A 139 -17.87 7.28 -10.39
N TYR A 140 -16.71 7.92 -10.42
CA TYR A 140 -15.58 7.54 -9.56
C TYR A 140 -15.92 7.58 -8.06
N ALA A 141 -16.80 8.51 -7.65
CA ALA A 141 -17.24 8.62 -6.26
C ALA A 141 -18.17 7.45 -5.86
N GLU A 142 -19.08 7.05 -6.75
CA GLU A 142 -19.92 5.87 -6.55
C GLU A 142 -19.10 4.60 -6.54
N LEU A 143 -18.15 4.44 -7.47
CA LEU A 143 -17.27 3.29 -7.53
C LEU A 143 -16.45 3.16 -6.24
N ALA A 144 -15.89 4.26 -5.73
CA ALA A 144 -15.18 4.28 -4.45
C ALA A 144 -16.10 3.86 -3.29
N LYS A 145 -17.31 4.45 -3.22
CA LYS A 145 -18.30 4.09 -2.20
C LYS A 145 -18.70 2.61 -2.25
N TYR A 146 -18.92 2.05 -3.45
CA TYR A 146 -19.25 0.64 -3.61
C TYR A 146 -18.08 -0.25 -3.23
N THR A 147 -16.87 0.13 -3.61
CA THR A 147 -15.65 -0.58 -3.22
C THR A 147 -15.51 -0.66 -1.71
N ASP A 148 -15.67 0.45 -1.01
CA ASP A 148 -15.59 0.50 0.46
C ASP A 148 -16.74 -0.28 1.13
N MET A 149 -17.93 -0.29 0.53
CA MET A 149 -19.10 -0.95 1.11
C MET A 149 -19.06 -2.47 0.98
N TYR A 150 -18.57 -3.00 -0.15
CA TYR A 150 -18.69 -4.42 -0.49
C TYR A 150 -17.37 -5.18 -0.48
N THR A 151 -16.24 -4.48 -0.33
CA THR A 151 -14.93 -5.11 -0.37
C THR A 151 -14.08 -4.71 0.85
N GLY A 152 -13.04 -5.46 1.11
CA GLY A 152 -11.99 -5.06 2.04
C GLY A 152 -10.85 -4.29 1.37
N GLY A 153 -11.08 -3.84 0.13
CA GLY A 153 -10.15 -3.08 -0.69
C GLY A 153 -9.80 -3.78 -2.00
N VAL A 154 -9.48 -2.96 -2.99
CA VAL A 154 -8.96 -3.35 -4.31
C VAL A 154 -7.67 -2.59 -4.53
N SER A 155 -6.61 -3.27 -4.94
CA SER A 155 -5.33 -2.65 -5.25
C SER A 155 -4.80 -3.18 -6.59
N LEU A 156 -4.12 -2.30 -7.31
CA LEU A 156 -3.48 -2.62 -8.58
C LEU A 156 -2.03 -2.21 -8.51
N GLN A 157 -1.14 -3.04 -9.03
CA GLN A 157 0.29 -2.73 -9.05
C GLN A 157 1.02 -3.51 -10.13
N LEU A 158 2.18 -2.99 -10.51
CA LEU A 158 3.10 -3.66 -11.41
C LEU A 158 4.14 -4.43 -10.57
N GLU A 159 4.31 -5.73 -10.84
CA GLU A 159 5.27 -6.58 -10.13
C GLU A 159 6.24 -7.27 -11.10
N ALA A 160 7.46 -7.42 -10.65
CA ALA A 160 8.46 -8.25 -11.31
C ALA A 160 8.80 -9.41 -10.37
N LEU A 161 8.49 -10.63 -10.79
CA LEU A 161 8.71 -11.84 -10.04
C LEU A 161 9.87 -12.63 -10.65
N SER A 162 10.90 -12.90 -9.88
CA SER A 162 12.01 -13.73 -10.28
C SER A 162 11.65 -15.21 -10.12
N LYS A 163 12.15 -16.05 -11.03
CA LYS A 163 12.01 -17.49 -10.91
C LYS A 163 12.93 -18.01 -9.81
N GLU A 164 12.40 -18.88 -8.96
CA GLU A 164 13.20 -19.55 -7.93
C GLU A 164 14.41 -20.24 -8.53
N GLY A 165 15.59 -20.01 -7.94
CA GLY A 165 16.86 -20.57 -8.40
C GLY A 165 17.47 -19.93 -9.65
N ASN A 166 16.77 -18.98 -10.29
CA ASN A 166 17.29 -18.26 -11.45
C ASN A 166 16.89 -16.77 -11.44
N PRO A 167 17.66 -15.91 -10.79
CA PRO A 167 17.33 -14.48 -10.65
C PRO A 167 17.36 -13.70 -11.99
N ASP A 168 17.99 -14.26 -13.02
CA ASP A 168 18.02 -13.65 -14.36
C ASP A 168 16.75 -13.93 -15.18
N GLN A 169 15.91 -14.88 -14.72
CA GLN A 169 14.59 -15.12 -15.28
C GLN A 169 13.54 -14.45 -14.40
N TYR A 170 12.84 -13.50 -14.97
CA TYR A 170 11.75 -12.81 -14.29
C TYR A 170 10.55 -12.64 -15.23
N THR A 171 9.39 -12.51 -14.63
CA THR A 171 8.13 -12.23 -15.31
C THR A 171 7.62 -10.89 -14.79
N ILE A 172 7.19 -10.02 -15.69
CA ILE A 172 6.53 -8.75 -15.33
C ILE A 172 5.04 -8.99 -15.41
N GLN A 173 4.34 -8.63 -14.34
CA GLN A 173 2.90 -8.85 -14.22
C GLN A 173 2.20 -7.59 -13.74
N PHE A 174 1.04 -7.32 -14.32
CA PHE A 174 0.10 -6.38 -13.75
C PHE A 174 -0.81 -7.18 -12.80
N VAL A 175 -0.82 -6.79 -11.54
CA VAL A 175 -1.48 -7.56 -10.48
C VAL A 175 -2.63 -6.75 -9.89
N LEU A 176 -3.81 -7.34 -9.92
CA LEU A 176 -4.97 -6.84 -9.21
C LEU A 176 -5.20 -7.73 -7.99
N ARG A 177 -5.25 -7.11 -6.81
CA ARG A 177 -5.58 -7.78 -5.56
C ARG A 177 -6.85 -7.22 -4.98
N ALA A 178 -7.73 -8.12 -4.56
CA ALA A 178 -8.98 -7.75 -3.92
C ALA A 178 -9.30 -8.73 -2.80
N LYS A 179 -10.08 -8.29 -1.83
CA LYS A 179 -10.65 -9.16 -0.79
C LYS A 179 -12.07 -8.74 -0.50
N ALA A 180 -12.91 -9.70 -0.19
CA ALA A 180 -14.29 -9.46 0.21
C ALA A 180 -14.78 -10.59 1.11
N LEU A 181 -15.87 -10.36 1.81
CA LEU A 181 -16.62 -11.45 2.42
C LEU A 181 -17.12 -12.40 1.32
N THR A 182 -17.07 -13.70 1.55
CA THR A 182 -17.47 -14.71 0.55
C THR A 182 -18.90 -14.48 0.03
N GLU A 183 -19.80 -14.02 0.87
CA GLU A 183 -21.18 -13.65 0.47
C GLU A 183 -21.26 -12.41 -0.42
N LYS A 184 -20.19 -11.59 -0.48
CA LYS A 184 -20.10 -10.36 -1.28
C LYS A 184 -19.28 -10.51 -2.57
N LEU A 185 -18.93 -11.73 -2.92
CA LEU A 185 -18.20 -12.01 -4.15
C LEU A 185 -18.93 -11.54 -5.42
N PRO A 186 -20.26 -11.68 -5.56
CA PRO A 186 -20.96 -11.17 -6.74
C PRO A 186 -20.78 -9.66 -6.93
N GLU A 187 -20.83 -8.89 -5.84
CA GLU A 187 -20.61 -7.45 -5.84
C GLU A 187 -19.15 -7.11 -6.16
N LEU A 188 -18.21 -7.86 -5.57
CA LEU A 188 -16.79 -7.71 -5.88
C LEU A 188 -16.54 -7.87 -7.39
N PHE A 189 -17.05 -8.94 -8.02
CA PHE A 189 -16.86 -9.17 -9.45
C PHE A 189 -17.49 -8.09 -10.32
N LYS A 190 -18.63 -7.51 -9.94
CA LYS A 190 -19.22 -6.36 -10.65
C LYS A 190 -18.28 -5.16 -10.60
N ILE A 191 -17.73 -4.85 -9.41
CA ILE A 191 -16.78 -3.75 -9.22
C ILE A 191 -15.52 -3.99 -10.07
N LEU A 192 -14.95 -5.20 -10.02
CA LEU A 192 -13.74 -5.53 -10.77
C LEU A 192 -13.97 -5.45 -12.29
N ARG A 193 -15.12 -5.89 -12.76
CA ARG A 193 -15.51 -5.76 -14.17
C ARG A 193 -15.61 -4.30 -14.59
N ALA A 194 -16.34 -3.48 -13.83
CA ALA A 194 -16.48 -2.05 -14.11
C ALA A 194 -15.11 -1.38 -14.16
N LEU A 195 -14.23 -1.69 -13.20
CA LEU A 195 -12.89 -1.13 -13.07
C LEU A 195 -11.95 -1.55 -14.21
N THR A 196 -11.99 -2.82 -14.63
CA THR A 196 -11.02 -3.35 -15.60
C THR A 196 -11.46 -3.22 -17.05
N LEU A 197 -12.77 -3.31 -17.34
CA LEU A 197 -13.30 -3.36 -18.69
C LEU A 197 -14.08 -2.10 -19.10
N HIS A 198 -14.62 -1.36 -18.15
CA HIS A 198 -15.54 -0.25 -18.41
C HIS A 198 -15.05 1.11 -17.90
N THR A 199 -13.78 1.21 -17.50
CA THR A 199 -13.18 2.52 -17.11
C THR A 199 -13.13 3.45 -18.33
N ARG A 200 -13.57 4.69 -18.14
CA ARG A 200 -13.57 5.74 -19.16
C ARG A 200 -12.38 6.67 -18.97
N PHE A 201 -11.66 6.93 -20.06
CA PHE A 201 -10.47 7.79 -20.09
C PHE A 201 -10.73 9.12 -20.80
N ASP A 202 -11.98 9.47 -21.04
CA ASP A 202 -12.42 10.66 -21.77
C ASP A 202 -12.46 11.93 -20.89
N ASP A 203 -12.51 11.80 -19.56
CA ASP A 203 -12.45 12.89 -18.60
C ASP A 203 -11.00 13.39 -18.45
N LYS A 204 -10.62 14.34 -19.31
CA LYS A 204 -9.25 14.87 -19.36
C LYS A 204 -8.89 15.69 -18.12
N GLU A 205 -9.86 16.42 -17.55
CA GLU A 205 -9.63 17.25 -16.35
C GLU A 205 -9.33 16.35 -15.17
N ARG A 206 -10.16 15.35 -14.96
CA ARG A 206 -9.96 14.37 -13.87
C ARG A 206 -8.65 13.58 -14.04
N LEU A 207 -8.34 13.18 -15.26
CA LEU A 207 -7.08 12.48 -15.54
C LEU A 207 -5.87 13.36 -15.23
N GLN A 208 -5.92 14.65 -15.60
CA GLN A 208 -4.86 15.60 -15.29
C GLN A 208 -4.67 15.80 -13.78
N GLU A 209 -5.76 15.93 -13.03
CA GLU A 209 -5.69 16.00 -11.55
C GLU A 209 -5.00 14.78 -10.96
N LEU A 210 -5.35 13.57 -11.42
CA LEU A 210 -4.73 12.33 -10.94
C LEU A 210 -3.24 12.27 -11.28
N LEU A 211 -2.85 12.70 -12.48
CA LEU A 211 -1.46 12.75 -12.90
C LEU A 211 -0.63 13.71 -12.02
N GLU A 212 -1.18 14.88 -11.69
CA GLU A 212 -0.51 15.82 -10.77
C GLU A 212 -0.41 15.24 -9.35
N GLN A 213 -1.42 14.51 -8.87
CA GLN A 213 -1.36 13.80 -7.59
C GLN A 213 -0.26 12.73 -7.57
N VAL A 214 -0.17 11.90 -8.61
CA VAL A 214 0.88 10.88 -8.74
C VAL A 214 2.25 11.53 -8.76
N LYS A 215 2.43 12.60 -9.53
CA LYS A 215 3.67 13.36 -9.58
C LYS A 215 4.07 13.92 -8.22
N THR A 216 3.12 14.53 -7.52
CA THR A 216 3.34 15.13 -6.20
C THR A 216 3.65 14.08 -5.14
N GLY A 217 2.98 12.94 -5.18
CA GLY A 217 3.23 11.81 -4.27
C GLY A 217 4.56 11.09 -4.53
N THR A 218 5.01 11.04 -5.79
CA THR A 218 6.23 10.31 -6.18
C THR A 218 7.50 11.12 -5.91
N ILE A 219 7.49 12.44 -6.12
CA ILE A 219 8.68 13.30 -5.96
C ILE A 219 9.27 13.26 -4.55
N PRO A 220 8.50 13.35 -3.45
CA PRO A 220 9.05 13.30 -2.09
C PRO A 220 9.60 11.93 -1.70
N SER A 221 9.09 10.85 -2.29
CA SER A 221 9.52 9.48 -1.98
C SER A 221 10.78 9.05 -2.74
N LEU A 222 11.23 9.85 -3.72
CA LEU A 222 12.47 9.58 -4.42
C LEU A 222 13.66 9.93 -3.50
N PRO A 223 14.55 8.95 -3.20
CA PRO A 223 15.79 9.24 -2.47
C PRO A 223 16.56 10.34 -3.18
N LYS A 224 17.09 11.33 -2.45
CA LYS A 224 17.88 12.46 -2.96
C LYS A 224 19.13 12.08 -3.77
N GLY A 225 19.33 10.80 -4.08
CA GLY A 225 20.41 10.27 -4.89
C GLY A 225 19.88 9.66 -6.21
N ARG A 226 20.08 10.34 -7.32
CA ARG A 226 19.79 9.89 -8.69
C ARG A 226 20.37 8.50 -9.07
N ARG A 227 21.09 7.86 -8.20
CA ARG A 227 21.82 6.61 -8.43
C ARG A 227 20.92 5.36 -8.31
N TRP A 228 19.84 5.42 -7.53
CA TRP A 228 18.96 4.28 -7.30
C TRP A 228 18.00 3.98 -8.46
N LEU A 229 17.49 5.02 -9.11
CA LEU A 229 16.61 4.86 -10.29
C LEU A 229 17.32 4.23 -11.48
N ARG A 230 18.64 4.43 -11.60
CA ARG A 230 19.43 3.88 -12.72
C ARG A 230 19.84 2.42 -12.53
N SER A 231 19.98 1.94 -11.31
CA SER A 231 20.47 0.58 -11.03
C SER A 231 19.36 -0.44 -10.81
N GLY A 232 18.24 -0.06 -10.20
CA GLY A 232 17.10 -0.96 -9.95
C GLY A 232 16.25 -1.18 -11.20
N TRP A 233 15.80 -0.11 -11.85
CA TRP A 233 14.93 -0.20 -13.02
C TRP A 233 15.63 -0.70 -14.28
N LEU A 234 16.90 -0.33 -14.53
CA LEU A 234 17.67 -0.76 -15.70
C LEU A 234 18.13 -2.23 -15.64
N ARG A 235 18.20 -2.86 -14.47
CA ARG A 235 18.44 -4.31 -14.38
C ARG A 235 17.20 -5.15 -14.69
N ILE A 236 16.01 -4.63 -14.39
CA ILE A 236 14.74 -5.30 -14.61
C ILE A 236 14.34 -5.29 -16.09
N PHE A 237 14.78 -4.29 -16.87
CA PHE A 237 14.33 -4.03 -18.24
C PHE A 237 15.32 -4.41 -19.36
N ARG A 238 16.05 -5.53 -19.24
CA ARG A 238 16.71 -6.14 -20.41
C ARG A 238 15.89 -7.35 -20.90
N PRO A 239 14.99 -7.18 -21.87
CA PRO A 239 14.23 -8.30 -22.39
C PRO A 239 15.12 -9.20 -23.22
N LYS A 240 15.16 -10.51 -22.90
CA LYS A 240 15.52 -11.52 -23.89
C LYS A 240 14.26 -11.89 -24.66
N ALA A 241 14.33 -11.73 -25.96
CA ALA A 241 13.27 -12.07 -26.88
C ALA A 241 12.89 -13.55 -26.81
N GLY A 242 11.61 -13.86 -26.73
CA GLY A 242 11.05 -15.18 -27.09
C GLY A 242 10.17 -15.80 -26.02
N SER A 243 8.91 -15.50 -26.03
CA SER A 243 7.78 -16.45 -26.06
C SER A 243 6.46 -15.71 -25.87
N ARG A 244 5.55 -15.91 -26.80
CA ARG A 244 4.19 -15.34 -26.75
C ARG A 244 3.26 -16.35 -26.09
N SER A 245 2.96 -16.17 -24.81
CA SER A 245 1.73 -16.74 -24.25
C SER A 245 1.11 -15.68 -23.33
N ARG A 246 -0.09 -15.25 -23.63
CA ARG A 246 -0.88 -14.41 -22.74
C ARG A 246 -1.56 -15.36 -21.76
N THR A 247 -1.00 -15.51 -20.57
CA THR A 247 -1.60 -16.32 -19.52
C THR A 247 -2.13 -15.39 -18.44
N ILE A 248 -3.43 -15.43 -18.18
CA ILE A 248 -4.04 -14.81 -17.01
C ILE A 248 -4.00 -15.86 -15.90
N THR A 249 -3.38 -15.54 -14.78
CA THR A 249 -3.37 -16.40 -13.60
C THR A 249 -4.21 -15.73 -12.51
N ALA A 250 -5.27 -16.37 -12.09
CA ALA A 250 -6.05 -15.96 -10.93
C ALA A 250 -5.73 -16.88 -9.75
N ILE A 251 -5.42 -16.31 -8.60
CA ILE A 251 -5.28 -17.02 -7.34
C ILE A 251 -6.43 -16.61 -6.45
N ILE A 252 -7.27 -17.57 -6.08
CA ILE A 252 -8.40 -17.37 -5.18
C ILE A 252 -8.14 -18.18 -3.91
N SER A 253 -8.20 -17.51 -2.76
CA SER A 253 -8.11 -18.12 -1.44
C SER A 253 -9.39 -17.81 -0.66
N PHE A 254 -9.98 -18.83 -0.05
CA PHE A 254 -11.20 -18.73 0.75
C PHE A 254 -10.90 -19.02 2.21
#